data_c7903bc22829e723fd8b8da61464e686
#
_entry.id   c7903bc22829e723fd8b8da61464e686
#
_cell.length_a   1.000
_cell.length_b   1.000
_cell.length_c   1.000
_cell.angle_alpha   90.00
_cell.angle_beta   90.00
_cell.angle_gamma   90.00
#
_symmetry.space_group_name_H-M   'P 1'
#
loop_
_entity.id
_entity.type
_entity.pdbx_description
1 polymer ?
#
loop_
_entity_poly.entity_id
_entity_poly.type
_entity_poly.pdbx_seq_one_letter_code
_entity_poly.pdbx_strand_id
1 'polypeptide(L)'
;MKNLLVAIAIVLSAGSLSAQTKIAHVNSQSLLDTLPSRKMAMKKLQEFEVSGVQELKEMEADLNKSFATYEKNAPGMSPVIKKIEEEKLMKKQQALQDREQSLNYEMQVYSQELNAPILKMVQDAVKTVSERKKLSYVIDETVTLYFDVNLDITGEVMTELLRLDAEAMKNTPSPVSPK
;
A
#
# COMPACT_ATOMS: atom_id res chain seq x y z
N MET A 1 63.58 -21.53 17.27
CA MET A 1 62.89 -20.22 17.38
C MET A 1 62.41 -19.70 16.05
N LYS A 2 63.19 -19.71 14.95
CA LYS A 2 62.73 -19.25 13.63
C LYS A 2 61.48 -19.99 13.12
N ASN A 3 61.42 -21.32 13.27
CA ASN A 3 60.30 -22.12 12.79
C ASN A 3 59.01 -21.89 13.58
N LEU A 4 59.11 -21.49 14.85
CA LEU A 4 57.96 -21.13 15.70
C LEU A 4 57.35 -19.78 15.30
N LEU A 5 58.19 -18.81 14.94
CA LEU A 5 57.73 -17.51 14.46
C LEU A 5 57.02 -17.61 13.10
N VAL A 6 57.49 -18.48 12.20
CA VAL A 6 56.83 -18.75 10.91
C VAL A 6 55.48 -19.43 11.13
N ALA A 7 55.36 -20.38 12.05
CA ALA A 7 54.10 -21.02 12.35
C ALA A 7 53.06 -20.02 12.93
N ILE A 8 53.49 -19.10 13.79
CA ILE A 8 52.62 -18.03 14.37
C ILE A 8 52.19 -17.06 13.27
N ALA A 9 53.07 -16.70 12.32
CA ALA A 9 52.73 -15.82 11.19
C ALA A 9 51.68 -16.44 10.26
N ILE A 10 51.74 -17.74 10.01
CA ILE A 10 50.78 -18.47 9.17
C ILE A 10 49.40 -18.54 9.89
N VAL A 11 49.36 -18.73 11.19
CA VAL A 11 48.09 -18.74 11.96
C VAL A 11 47.46 -17.38 12.02
N LEU A 12 48.24 -16.30 12.09
CA LEU A 12 47.72 -14.91 12.05
C LEU A 12 47.22 -14.47 10.68
N SER A 13 47.79 -15.02 9.58
CA SER A 13 47.34 -14.71 8.21
C SER A 13 46.05 -15.45 7.84
N ALA A 14 45.75 -16.59 8.46
CA ALA A 14 44.50 -17.31 8.23
C ALA A 14 43.24 -16.60 8.83
N GLY A 15 43.41 -15.61 9.70
CA GLY A 15 42.32 -14.84 10.31
C GLY A 15 41.77 -13.70 9.47
N SER A 16 42.41 -13.38 8.32
CA SER A 16 41.93 -12.30 7.43
C SER A 16 40.98 -12.78 6.34
N LEU A 17 40.17 -13.83 6.61
CA LEU A 17 39.07 -14.18 5.73
C LEU A 17 37.98 -13.08 5.88
N SER A 18 38.27 -12.01 5.13
CA SER A 18 37.39 -10.92 4.70
C SER A 18 35.96 -11.05 5.20
N ALA A 19 35.61 -10.16 6.11
CA ALA A 19 34.26 -9.69 6.28
C ALA A 19 33.80 -8.97 4.98
N GLN A 20 33.74 -9.69 3.86
CA GLN A 20 33.13 -9.16 2.64
C GLN A 20 31.67 -8.92 2.98
N THR A 21 31.28 -7.67 3.00
CA THR A 21 29.89 -7.25 3.13
C THR A 21 29.08 -7.99 2.06
N LYS A 22 28.25 -8.94 2.50
CA LYS A 22 27.41 -9.69 1.58
C LYS A 22 26.21 -8.86 1.21
N ILE A 23 26.13 -8.49 -0.05
CA ILE A 23 25.04 -7.69 -0.63
C ILE A 23 24.23 -8.59 -1.57
N ALA A 24 22.93 -8.40 -1.60
CA ALA A 24 22.03 -9.00 -2.58
C ALA A 24 21.02 -7.95 -3.05
N HIS A 25 20.25 -8.28 -4.06
CA HIS A 25 19.15 -7.43 -4.50
C HIS A 25 17.86 -8.22 -4.67
N VAL A 26 16.75 -7.50 -4.72
CA VAL A 26 15.41 -8.04 -4.96
C VAL A 26 14.66 -7.14 -5.93
N ASN A 27 13.73 -7.71 -6.67
CA ASN A 27 12.75 -6.98 -7.45
C ASN A 27 11.45 -6.85 -6.62
N SER A 28 11.30 -5.75 -5.91
CA SER A 28 10.15 -5.52 -5.04
C SER A 28 8.82 -5.47 -5.79
N GLN A 29 8.81 -4.98 -7.02
CA GLN A 29 7.61 -4.96 -7.85
C GLN A 29 7.13 -6.37 -8.15
N SER A 30 8.03 -7.27 -8.56
CA SER A 30 7.71 -8.68 -8.82
C SER A 30 7.19 -9.38 -7.56
N LEU A 31 7.79 -9.08 -6.38
CA LEU A 31 7.31 -9.59 -5.10
C LEU A 31 5.86 -9.18 -4.83
N LEU A 32 5.56 -7.89 -4.97
CA LEU A 32 4.25 -7.34 -4.71
C LEU A 32 3.18 -7.84 -5.69
N ASP A 33 3.49 -7.92 -6.99
CA ASP A 33 2.52 -8.30 -8.02
C ASP A 33 2.07 -9.76 -7.92
N THR A 34 2.87 -10.59 -7.28
CA THR A 34 2.58 -12.02 -7.09
C THR A 34 1.63 -12.27 -5.91
N LEU A 35 1.54 -11.35 -4.94
CA LEU A 35 0.82 -11.56 -3.69
C LEU A 35 -0.71 -11.60 -3.84
N PRO A 36 -1.37 -12.70 -3.39
CA PRO A 36 -2.83 -12.75 -3.27
C PRO A 36 -3.42 -11.64 -2.39
N SER A 37 -2.82 -11.34 -1.24
CA SER A 37 -3.28 -10.27 -0.34
C SER A 37 -3.26 -8.89 -1.00
N ARG A 38 -2.26 -8.61 -1.85
CA ARG A 38 -2.22 -7.36 -2.63
C ARG A 38 -3.37 -7.27 -3.63
N LYS A 39 -3.66 -8.36 -4.34
CA LYS A 39 -4.80 -8.41 -5.27
C LYS A 39 -6.13 -8.17 -4.55
N MET A 40 -6.28 -8.75 -3.36
CA MET A 40 -7.45 -8.50 -2.51
C MET A 40 -7.51 -7.05 -2.00
N ALA A 41 -6.38 -6.47 -1.61
CA ALA A 41 -6.30 -5.07 -1.18
C ALA A 41 -6.70 -4.12 -2.31
N MET A 42 -6.18 -4.34 -3.52
CA MET A 42 -6.55 -3.56 -4.71
C MET A 42 -8.04 -3.66 -5.03
N LYS A 43 -8.61 -4.87 -4.93
CA LYS A 43 -10.04 -5.09 -5.16
C LYS A 43 -10.89 -4.32 -4.13
N LYS A 44 -10.53 -4.38 -2.85
CA LYS A 44 -11.23 -3.63 -1.78
C LYS A 44 -11.15 -2.12 -2.00
N LEU A 45 -9.98 -1.61 -2.41
CA LEU A 45 -9.82 -0.20 -2.71
C LEU A 45 -10.69 0.23 -3.89
N GLN A 46 -10.75 -0.58 -4.93
CA GLN A 46 -11.61 -0.34 -6.09
C GLN A 46 -13.10 -0.37 -5.73
N GLU A 47 -13.53 -1.33 -4.91
CA GLU A 47 -14.92 -1.40 -4.42
C GLU A 47 -15.29 -0.16 -3.60
N PHE A 48 -14.38 0.31 -2.76
CA PHE A 48 -14.55 1.54 -1.98
C PHE A 48 -14.67 2.77 -2.89
N GLU A 49 -13.79 2.90 -3.88
CA GLU A 49 -13.82 3.97 -4.88
C GLU A 49 -15.16 3.99 -5.64
N VAL A 50 -15.58 2.84 -6.16
CA VAL A 50 -16.85 2.72 -6.90
C VAL A 50 -18.04 3.13 -6.02
N SER A 51 -18.05 2.71 -4.77
CA SER A 51 -19.11 3.10 -3.82
C SER A 51 -19.12 4.59 -3.56
N GLY A 52 -17.96 5.20 -3.34
CA GLY A 52 -17.85 6.65 -3.11
C GLY A 52 -18.23 7.48 -4.34
N VAL A 53 -17.82 7.06 -5.53
CA VAL A 53 -18.20 7.72 -6.79
C VAL A 53 -19.71 7.62 -7.03
N GLN A 54 -20.33 6.49 -6.68
CA GLN A 54 -21.78 6.33 -6.79
C GLN A 54 -22.51 7.27 -5.84
N GLU A 55 -22.06 7.40 -4.60
CA GLU A 55 -22.60 8.34 -3.61
C GLU A 55 -22.54 9.80 -4.13
N LEU A 56 -21.38 10.21 -4.66
CA LEU A 56 -21.23 11.55 -5.24
C LEU A 56 -22.20 11.80 -6.40
N LYS A 57 -22.40 10.83 -7.29
CA LYS A 57 -23.38 10.92 -8.39
C LYS A 57 -24.81 11.09 -7.87
N GLU A 58 -25.16 10.40 -6.80
CA GLU A 58 -26.49 10.53 -6.19
C GLU A 58 -26.69 11.91 -5.56
N MET A 59 -25.66 12.44 -4.86
CA MET A 59 -25.67 13.79 -4.33
C MET A 59 -25.78 14.86 -5.41
N GLU A 60 -25.04 14.70 -6.51
CA GLU A 60 -25.11 15.59 -7.67
C GLU A 60 -26.49 15.57 -8.34
N ALA A 61 -27.05 14.38 -8.54
CA ALA A 61 -28.39 14.22 -9.10
C ALA A 61 -29.47 14.88 -8.20
N ASP A 62 -29.33 14.74 -6.88
CA ASP A 62 -30.25 15.38 -5.93
C ASP A 62 -30.10 16.91 -5.93
N LEU A 63 -28.89 17.43 -6.01
CA LEU A 63 -28.63 18.87 -6.16
C LEU A 63 -29.26 19.41 -7.44
N ASN A 64 -29.03 18.76 -8.58
CA ASN A 64 -29.59 19.16 -9.87
C ASN A 64 -31.12 19.13 -9.88
N LYS A 65 -31.75 18.13 -9.28
CA LYS A 65 -33.19 18.03 -9.13
C LYS A 65 -33.73 19.15 -8.24
N SER A 66 -33.05 19.47 -7.15
CA SER A 66 -33.42 20.55 -6.24
C SER A 66 -33.32 21.91 -6.93
N PHE A 67 -32.27 22.12 -7.73
CA PHE A 67 -32.08 23.33 -8.51
C PHE A 67 -33.18 23.53 -9.55
N ALA A 68 -33.50 22.51 -10.34
CA ALA A 68 -34.58 22.54 -11.34
C ALA A 68 -35.95 22.80 -10.66
N THR A 69 -36.18 22.24 -9.47
CA THR A 69 -37.40 22.50 -8.70
C THR A 69 -37.48 23.95 -8.24
N TYR A 70 -36.36 24.50 -7.77
CA TYR A 70 -36.26 25.90 -7.37
C TYR A 70 -36.55 26.82 -8.54
N GLU A 71 -35.88 26.64 -9.70
CA GLU A 71 -36.08 27.46 -10.89
C GLU A 71 -37.56 27.50 -11.34
N LYS A 72 -38.20 26.34 -11.36
CA LYS A 72 -39.63 26.20 -11.73
C LYS A 72 -40.56 27.00 -10.80
N ASN A 73 -40.27 26.97 -9.50
CA ASN A 73 -41.17 27.52 -8.49
C ASN A 73 -40.80 28.94 -8.06
N ALA A 74 -39.58 29.39 -8.28
CA ALA A 74 -39.05 30.71 -7.91
C ALA A 74 -39.93 31.89 -8.28
N PRO A 75 -40.57 31.93 -9.49
CA PRO A 75 -41.44 33.08 -9.86
C PRO A 75 -42.62 33.32 -8.94
N GLY A 76 -43.13 32.24 -8.29
CA GLY A 76 -44.25 32.31 -7.35
C GLY A 76 -43.89 32.40 -5.87
N MET A 77 -42.59 32.36 -5.53
CA MET A 77 -42.12 32.37 -4.15
C MET A 77 -42.04 33.79 -3.57
N SER A 78 -42.35 33.94 -2.29
CA SER A 78 -42.02 35.15 -1.55
C SER A 78 -40.51 35.34 -1.38
N PRO A 79 -39.99 36.57 -1.18
CA PRO A 79 -38.56 36.80 -0.98
C PRO A 79 -37.96 35.99 0.17
N VAL A 80 -38.72 35.75 1.24
CA VAL A 80 -38.25 34.94 2.38
C VAL A 80 -38.10 33.47 2.00
N ILE A 81 -39.07 32.92 1.28
CA ILE A 81 -39.02 31.53 0.81
C ILE A 81 -37.85 31.32 -0.20
N LYS A 82 -37.67 32.27 -1.14
CA LYS A 82 -36.52 32.22 -2.07
C LYS A 82 -35.20 32.10 -1.32
N LYS A 83 -34.98 32.96 -0.34
CA LYS A 83 -33.76 32.95 0.47
C LYS A 83 -33.53 31.60 1.18
N ILE A 84 -34.61 31.03 1.74
CA ILE A 84 -34.52 29.71 2.40
C ILE A 84 -34.16 28.62 1.42
N GLU A 85 -34.72 28.59 0.22
CA GLU A 85 -34.43 27.58 -0.79
C GLU A 85 -33.01 27.77 -1.36
N GLU A 86 -32.56 29.00 -1.59
CA GLU A 86 -31.19 29.31 -1.99
C GLU A 86 -30.16 28.83 -0.94
N GLU A 87 -30.43 29.08 0.36
CA GLU A 87 -29.58 28.58 1.44
C GLU A 87 -29.52 27.03 1.46
N LYS A 88 -30.62 26.34 1.17
CA LYS A 88 -30.63 24.87 1.06
C LYS A 88 -29.80 24.38 -0.11
N LEU A 89 -29.90 25.02 -1.29
CA LEU A 89 -29.10 24.69 -2.46
C LEU A 89 -27.61 24.90 -2.20
N MET A 90 -27.24 26.03 -1.57
CA MET A 90 -25.85 26.29 -1.17
C MET A 90 -25.31 25.22 -0.21
N LYS A 91 -26.13 24.81 0.79
CA LYS A 91 -25.73 23.74 1.70
C LYS A 91 -25.52 22.39 1.01
N LYS A 92 -26.39 22.05 0.04
CA LYS A 92 -26.23 20.83 -0.75
C LYS A 92 -24.95 20.87 -1.61
N GLN A 93 -24.69 22.02 -2.25
CA GLN A 93 -23.47 22.21 -3.03
C GLN A 93 -22.21 22.10 -2.16
N GLN A 94 -22.23 22.74 -0.99
CA GLN A 94 -21.12 22.63 -0.04
C GLN A 94 -20.92 21.19 0.43
N ALA A 95 -22.00 20.49 0.76
CA ALA A 95 -21.93 19.10 1.20
C ALA A 95 -21.34 18.18 0.11
N LEU A 96 -21.66 18.42 -1.18
CA LEU A 96 -21.05 17.69 -2.29
C LEU A 96 -19.55 17.93 -2.35
N GLN A 97 -19.09 19.18 -2.28
CA GLN A 97 -17.67 19.52 -2.29
C GLN A 97 -16.92 18.93 -1.08
N ASP A 98 -17.53 19.01 0.11
CA ASP A 98 -16.94 18.44 1.32
C ASP A 98 -16.81 16.91 1.19
N ARG A 99 -17.82 16.25 0.60
CA ARG A 99 -17.80 14.80 0.39
C ARG A 99 -16.74 14.38 -0.62
N GLU A 100 -16.55 15.13 -1.71
CA GLU A 100 -15.47 14.89 -2.68
C GLU A 100 -14.09 14.95 -2.01
N GLN A 101 -13.85 15.96 -1.18
CA GLN A 101 -12.59 16.10 -0.45
C GLN A 101 -12.40 14.97 0.57
N SER A 102 -13.46 14.63 1.30
CA SER A 102 -13.45 13.55 2.28
C SER A 102 -13.16 12.20 1.62
N LEU A 103 -13.80 11.91 0.48
CA LEU A 103 -13.57 10.67 -0.27
C LEU A 103 -12.11 10.52 -0.71
N ASN A 104 -11.49 11.59 -1.22
CA ASN A 104 -10.10 11.58 -1.60
C ASN A 104 -9.17 11.28 -0.42
N TYR A 105 -9.44 11.89 0.73
CA TYR A 105 -8.69 11.63 1.96
C TYR A 105 -8.89 10.18 2.46
N GLU A 106 -10.14 9.73 2.51
CA GLU A 106 -10.51 8.37 2.93
C GLU A 106 -9.85 7.31 2.03
N MET A 107 -9.83 7.54 0.69
CA MET A 107 -9.13 6.69 -0.27
C MET A 107 -7.64 6.58 0.04
N GLN A 108 -6.98 7.69 0.35
CA GLN A 108 -5.57 7.70 0.70
C GLN A 108 -5.30 6.91 1.99
N VAL A 109 -6.09 7.16 3.04
CA VAL A 109 -5.97 6.47 4.34
C VAL A 109 -6.23 4.98 4.15
N TYR A 110 -7.31 4.61 3.46
CA TYR A 110 -7.66 3.21 3.23
C TYR A 110 -6.61 2.48 2.41
N SER A 111 -6.02 3.13 1.40
CA SER A 111 -4.90 2.59 0.64
C SER A 111 -3.68 2.31 1.53
N GLN A 112 -3.35 3.23 2.45
CA GLN A 112 -2.24 3.03 3.40
C GLN A 112 -2.52 1.89 4.36
N GLU A 113 -3.73 1.81 4.92
CA GLU A 113 -4.14 0.73 5.82
C GLU A 113 -4.06 -0.65 5.16
N LEU A 114 -4.51 -0.76 3.91
CA LEU A 114 -4.45 -2.00 3.14
C LEU A 114 -3.01 -2.40 2.76
N ASN A 115 -2.15 -1.43 2.47
CA ASN A 115 -0.77 -1.71 2.03
C ASN A 115 0.21 -1.92 3.20
N ALA A 116 -0.01 -1.30 4.36
CA ALA A 116 0.91 -1.40 5.49
C ALA A 116 1.24 -2.84 5.93
N PRO A 117 0.28 -3.77 6.11
CA PRO A 117 0.57 -5.15 6.46
C PRO A 117 1.30 -5.90 5.34
N ILE A 118 1.04 -5.57 4.08
CA ILE A 118 1.69 -6.18 2.91
C ILE A 118 3.17 -5.78 2.87
N LEU A 119 3.46 -4.50 3.03
CA LEU A 119 4.84 -3.99 3.07
C LEU A 119 5.61 -4.58 4.26
N LYS A 120 4.95 -4.73 5.40
CA LYS A 120 5.55 -5.40 6.56
C LYS A 120 5.90 -6.85 6.24
N MET A 121 5.02 -7.61 5.60
CA MET A 121 5.31 -8.99 5.19
C MET A 121 6.50 -9.07 4.23
N VAL A 122 6.61 -8.14 3.27
CA VAL A 122 7.77 -8.06 2.38
C VAL A 122 9.06 -7.85 3.18
N GLN A 123 9.04 -6.91 4.13
CA GLN A 123 10.20 -6.65 5.00
C GLN A 123 10.57 -7.87 5.83
N ASP A 124 9.59 -8.56 6.42
CA ASP A 124 9.79 -9.76 7.23
C ASP A 124 10.36 -10.92 6.39
N ALA A 125 9.88 -11.10 5.15
CA ALA A 125 10.40 -12.09 4.21
C ALA A 125 11.85 -11.79 3.81
N VAL A 126 12.15 -10.55 3.43
CA VAL A 126 13.51 -10.11 3.11
C VAL A 126 14.44 -10.32 4.30
N LYS A 127 14.01 -9.94 5.50
CA LYS A 127 14.78 -10.14 6.73
C LYS A 127 15.10 -11.61 6.96
N THR A 128 14.08 -12.49 6.90
CA THR A 128 14.23 -13.93 7.11
C THR A 128 15.24 -14.56 6.14
N VAL A 129 15.15 -14.21 4.85
CA VAL A 129 16.08 -14.71 3.85
C VAL A 129 17.48 -14.14 4.05
N SER A 130 17.58 -12.85 4.40
CA SER A 130 18.87 -12.18 4.67
C SER A 130 19.62 -12.81 5.84
N GLU A 131 18.92 -13.12 6.94
CA GLU A 131 19.51 -13.79 8.12
C GLU A 131 20.00 -15.20 7.75
N ARG A 132 19.22 -15.98 6.99
CA ARG A 132 19.58 -17.31 6.51
C ARG A 132 20.82 -17.29 5.63
N LYS A 133 20.95 -16.31 4.76
CA LYS A 133 22.09 -16.13 3.83
C LYS A 133 23.24 -15.33 4.43
N LYS A 134 23.09 -14.80 5.65
CA LYS A 134 24.05 -13.91 6.32
C LYS A 134 24.40 -12.70 5.46
N LEU A 135 23.38 -12.06 4.88
CA LEU A 135 23.51 -10.84 4.10
C LEU A 135 23.57 -9.62 5.03
N SER A 136 24.37 -8.64 4.64
CA SER A 136 24.47 -7.36 5.36
C SER A 136 23.50 -6.31 4.78
N TYR A 137 23.24 -6.39 3.46
CA TYR A 137 22.35 -5.48 2.75
C TYR A 137 21.54 -6.23 1.70
N VAL A 138 20.29 -5.83 1.52
CA VAL A 138 19.44 -6.17 0.39
C VAL A 138 18.93 -4.87 -0.20
N ILE A 139 19.15 -4.67 -1.50
CA ILE A 139 18.84 -3.44 -2.22
C ILE A 139 17.73 -3.75 -3.23
N ASP A 140 16.78 -2.84 -3.37
CA ASP A 140 15.77 -2.95 -4.41
C ASP A 140 16.36 -2.59 -5.78
N GLU A 141 16.05 -3.37 -6.80
CA GLU A 141 16.48 -3.12 -8.18
C GLU A 141 16.02 -1.74 -8.69
N THR A 142 14.89 -1.26 -8.22
CA THR A 142 14.31 0.03 -8.66
C THR A 142 15.16 1.25 -8.33
N VAL A 143 16.08 1.14 -7.36
CA VAL A 143 16.97 2.24 -6.93
C VAL A 143 18.41 2.04 -7.37
N THR A 144 18.71 0.98 -8.17
CA THR A 144 20.06 0.69 -8.66
C THR A 144 20.17 0.94 -10.15
N LEU A 145 21.33 1.43 -10.60
CA LEU A 145 21.64 1.61 -12.03
C LEU A 145 22.19 0.32 -12.68
N TYR A 146 22.77 -0.56 -11.85
CA TYR A 146 23.34 -1.84 -12.27
C TYR A 146 23.31 -2.82 -11.11
N PHE A 147 23.04 -4.08 -11.40
CA PHE A 147 23.13 -5.20 -10.48
C PHE A 147 23.63 -6.46 -11.18
N ASP A 148 24.31 -7.33 -10.44
CA ASP A 148 24.72 -8.65 -10.92
C ASP A 148 23.61 -9.66 -10.65
N VAL A 149 23.11 -10.30 -11.71
CA VAL A 149 22.02 -11.30 -11.64
C VAL A 149 22.32 -12.48 -10.70
N ASN A 150 23.60 -12.75 -10.43
CA ASN A 150 23.99 -13.79 -9.48
C ASN A 150 23.74 -13.41 -8.02
N LEU A 151 23.43 -12.15 -7.74
CA LEU A 151 23.10 -11.63 -6.40
C LEU A 151 21.59 -11.47 -6.20
N ASP A 152 20.78 -11.87 -7.17
CA ASP A 152 19.32 -11.85 -7.09
C ASP A 152 18.81 -12.91 -6.11
N ILE A 153 18.05 -12.47 -5.13
CA ILE A 153 17.36 -13.32 -4.15
C ILE A 153 15.85 -13.23 -4.24
N THR A 154 15.30 -12.60 -5.29
CA THR A 154 13.87 -12.38 -5.49
C THR A 154 13.06 -13.67 -5.36
N GLY A 155 13.54 -14.77 -5.98
CA GLY A 155 12.85 -16.07 -5.92
C GLY A 155 12.78 -16.68 -4.53
N GLU A 156 13.85 -16.53 -3.73
CA GLU A 156 13.88 -17.03 -2.36
C GLU A 156 12.99 -16.20 -1.43
N VAL A 157 13.04 -14.87 -1.59
CA VAL A 157 12.18 -13.94 -0.86
C VAL A 157 10.71 -14.17 -1.24
N MET A 158 10.41 -14.40 -2.53
CA MET A 158 9.08 -14.73 -3.01
C MET A 158 8.51 -15.97 -2.34
N THR A 159 9.30 -17.02 -2.22
CA THR A 159 8.87 -18.27 -1.57
C THR A 159 8.51 -18.04 -0.11
N GLU A 160 9.34 -17.29 0.63
CA GLU A 160 9.07 -16.95 2.03
C GLU A 160 7.86 -16.02 2.17
N LEU A 161 7.75 -15.04 1.30
CA LEU A 161 6.66 -14.06 1.27
C LEU A 161 5.30 -14.74 1.03
N LEU A 162 5.22 -15.67 0.07
CA LEU A 162 4.00 -16.43 -0.18
C LEU A 162 3.60 -17.33 0.99
N ARG A 163 4.58 -17.86 1.74
CA ARG A 163 4.32 -18.59 2.97
C ARG A 163 3.69 -17.70 4.04
N LEU A 164 4.26 -16.50 4.26
CA LEU A 164 3.75 -15.52 5.22
C LEU A 164 2.34 -15.04 4.83
N ASP A 165 2.13 -14.77 3.55
CA ASP A 165 0.83 -14.35 3.02
C ASP A 165 -0.25 -15.42 3.26
N ALA A 166 0.06 -16.68 2.98
CA ALA A 166 -0.87 -17.79 3.23
C ALA A 166 -1.19 -17.96 4.73
N GLU A 167 -0.23 -17.73 5.61
CA GLU A 167 -0.45 -17.74 7.07
C GLU A 167 -1.32 -16.57 7.52
N ALA A 168 -1.03 -15.36 7.02
CA ALA A 168 -1.81 -14.16 7.32
C ALA A 168 -3.28 -14.31 6.87
N MET A 169 -3.50 -14.87 5.67
CA MET A 169 -4.86 -15.11 5.15
C MET A 169 -5.64 -16.12 5.98
N LYS A 170 -4.99 -17.14 6.56
CA LYS A 170 -5.66 -18.12 7.46
C LYS A 170 -6.07 -17.49 8.78
N ASN A 171 -5.28 -16.53 9.27
CA ASN A 171 -5.50 -15.86 10.55
C ASN A 171 -6.41 -14.64 10.46
N THR A 172 -6.77 -14.21 9.24
CA THR A 172 -7.71 -13.11 9.05
C THR A 172 -9.13 -13.67 9.24
N PRO A 173 -9.92 -13.20 10.22
CA PRO A 173 -11.31 -13.62 10.37
C PRO A 173 -12.07 -13.35 9.07
N SER A 174 -12.84 -14.34 8.60
CA SER A 174 -13.76 -14.11 7.48
C SER A 174 -14.63 -12.89 7.80
N PRO A 175 -14.84 -11.98 6.85
CA PRO A 175 -15.72 -10.85 7.06
C PRO A 175 -17.08 -11.39 7.47
N VAL A 176 -17.52 -11.01 8.67
CA VAL A 176 -18.87 -11.28 9.15
C VAL A 176 -19.80 -10.55 8.18
N SER A 177 -20.55 -11.31 7.38
CA SER A 177 -21.59 -10.73 6.51
C SER A 177 -22.55 -9.93 7.40
N PRO A 178 -22.76 -8.63 7.11
CA PRO A 178 -23.80 -7.88 7.82
C PRO A 178 -25.14 -8.54 7.57
N LYS A 179 -25.88 -8.83 8.66
CA LYS A 179 -27.26 -9.30 8.60
C LYS A 179 -28.19 -8.17 8.18
#